data_3f7c9b23dd2ac0b1d13d980d9d58d567
#
_entry.id   3f7c9b23dd2ac0b1d13d980d9d58d567
#
_cell.length_a   1.000
_cell.length_b   1.000
_cell.length_c   1.000
_cell.angle_alpha   90.00
_cell.angle_beta   90.00
_cell.angle_gamma   90.00
#
_symmetry.space_group_name_H-M   'P 1'
#
loop_
_entity.id
_entity.type
_entity.pdbx_description
1 polymer ?
#
loop_
_entity_poly.entity_id
_entity_poly.type
_entity_poly.pdbx_seq_one_letter_code
_entity_poly.pdbx_strand_id
1 'polypeptide(L)'
;MKIMWNDAKITGYVTSVTWAGSAKQAARTVVFSVAYSPNDKNVKTLGIKLGDKIVFYPGYPDDKKTKFVGIITQRERKSEMGELQYTATDGMMHLLRSSGTYRFANKTPEKIAQMVCRDVKVKTGSIAKTKMPIAKIFFQERPYYEIIMAAYTKAYRKNKKKYIAQMNGDKLEVIQKGKVIPNFHIRQGERITESSYTEDLDSMVNRVYIYDSNNNKIGSVSNSNWIKKYGIFQNAISVDSGNGKTEAKAELQGINKTANLTMIGDYRCISGLGVIIEDSRTGLKGKFWIENDSHEWNGGVYTTTLELAFKNVMDIQEEDEEQIANSAGGSSTTTSNALDDVLNQARAWIGISGSTNEATQYYGYNGVAWCCIFQWSIFNKSGHGDLFIGGGKTASCSEVTQWYQARGKFGTTPKVGALVVYGPGGGSHIGLVESVSGSGINDYVSIEGNTSGATGGLAARKQYGNRRSDVYGFCYIDYPVTTISVGSGATISGTSKPVPAGLQQSGICPWDYTIYPYWYSRWNGDSMQRRVADIWNAKGRASDHGIATIDGYYLVAVGSYFGSCGDLISFTLEGGIKLNCLVADEKNAGDSSGSVYGHWQDYPASGWSIIEWESMGGSD
;
A
#
# COMPACT_ATOMS: atom_id res chain seq x y z
N MET A 1 -25.89 21.04 -18.88
CA MET A 1 -24.57 21.10 -18.21
C MET A 1 -23.83 22.40 -18.53
N LYS A 2 -22.85 22.79 -17.70
CA LYS A 2 -22.04 23.99 -17.90
C LYS A 2 -20.60 23.69 -17.53
N ILE A 3 -19.65 24.08 -18.40
CA ILE A 3 -18.22 23.93 -18.14
C ILE A 3 -17.50 25.27 -18.24
N MET A 4 -16.61 25.51 -17.27
CA MET A 4 -15.82 26.74 -17.13
C MET A 4 -14.34 26.38 -17.10
N TRP A 5 -13.53 27.16 -17.79
CA TRP A 5 -12.07 27.10 -17.80
C TRP A 5 -11.52 28.44 -17.31
N ASN A 6 -10.77 28.43 -16.20
CA ASN A 6 -10.24 29.66 -15.57
C ASN A 6 -11.28 30.81 -15.54
N ASP A 7 -12.50 30.46 -15.06
CA ASP A 7 -13.67 31.33 -14.96
C ASP A 7 -14.32 31.77 -16.29
N ALA A 8 -13.79 31.37 -17.44
CA ALA A 8 -14.41 31.58 -18.75
C ALA A 8 -15.36 30.40 -19.10
N LYS A 9 -16.56 30.71 -19.63
CA LYS A 9 -17.52 29.69 -20.10
C LYS A 9 -17.05 29.11 -21.44
N ILE A 10 -16.79 27.81 -21.50
CA ILE A 10 -16.36 27.13 -22.71
C ILE A 10 -17.37 26.09 -23.22
N THR A 11 -18.55 26.01 -22.65
CA THR A 11 -19.59 25.01 -22.98
C THR A 11 -19.89 24.89 -24.48
N GLY A 12 -19.88 26.00 -25.22
CA GLY A 12 -20.17 26.03 -26.66
C GLY A 12 -19.05 25.46 -27.55
N TYR A 13 -17.88 25.20 -27.02
CA TYR A 13 -16.75 24.60 -27.73
C TYR A 13 -16.59 23.11 -27.46
N VAL A 14 -17.36 22.57 -26.51
CA VAL A 14 -17.23 21.20 -26.03
C VAL A 14 -18.18 20.29 -26.79
N THR A 15 -17.64 19.23 -27.38
CA THR A 15 -18.37 18.25 -28.19
C THR A 15 -18.93 17.12 -27.33
N SER A 16 -18.17 16.67 -26.33
CA SER A 16 -18.58 15.63 -25.39
C SER A 16 -18.03 15.88 -24.00
N VAL A 17 -18.73 15.40 -22.97
CA VAL A 17 -18.27 15.41 -21.57
C VAL A 17 -18.62 14.08 -20.92
N THR A 18 -17.66 13.51 -20.21
CA THR A 18 -17.88 12.38 -19.31
C THR A 18 -17.45 12.80 -17.91
N TRP A 19 -18.37 12.72 -16.93
CA TRP A 19 -18.10 12.94 -15.51
C TRP A 19 -18.27 11.63 -14.77
N ALA A 20 -17.20 11.11 -14.16
CA ALA A 20 -17.18 9.79 -13.58
C ALA A 20 -16.57 9.77 -12.17
N GLY A 21 -16.97 8.77 -11.38
CA GLY A 21 -16.45 8.53 -10.04
C GLY A 21 -16.63 7.09 -9.60
N SER A 22 -15.95 6.74 -8.51
CA SER A 22 -16.01 5.42 -7.88
C SER A 22 -16.19 5.56 -6.36
N ALA A 23 -16.80 4.56 -5.73
CA ALA A 23 -16.92 4.48 -4.27
C ALA A 23 -15.65 4.00 -3.58
N LYS A 24 -14.65 3.57 -4.36
CA LYS A 24 -13.33 3.15 -3.88
C LYS A 24 -12.26 4.04 -4.52
N GLN A 25 -11.44 4.69 -3.69
CA GLN A 25 -10.30 5.53 -4.10
C GLN A 25 -10.65 6.61 -5.14
N ALA A 26 -11.61 7.46 -4.81
CA ALA A 26 -12.30 8.23 -5.82
C ALA A 26 -11.84 9.69 -5.95
N ALA A 27 -10.77 9.95 -6.68
CA ALA A 27 -10.71 11.21 -7.40
C ALA A 27 -11.69 11.14 -8.58
N ARG A 28 -12.70 12.00 -8.59
CA ARG A 28 -13.62 12.09 -9.73
C ARG A 28 -12.94 12.81 -10.88
N THR A 29 -13.34 12.44 -12.09
CA THR A 29 -12.78 13.02 -13.30
C THR A 29 -13.89 13.64 -14.16
N VAL A 30 -13.51 14.68 -14.87
CA VAL A 30 -14.26 15.23 -16.01
C VAL A 30 -13.36 15.10 -17.22
N VAL A 31 -13.76 14.26 -18.16
CA VAL A 31 -13.13 14.14 -19.48
C VAL A 31 -13.99 14.91 -20.46
N PHE A 32 -13.41 15.80 -21.25
CA PHE A 32 -14.16 16.53 -22.26
C PHE A 32 -13.33 16.72 -23.52
N SER A 33 -14.04 16.72 -24.66
CA SER A 33 -13.45 16.98 -25.98
C SER A 33 -13.84 18.37 -26.47
N VAL A 34 -12.92 19.00 -27.17
CA VAL A 34 -13.18 20.25 -27.91
C VAL A 34 -12.76 20.07 -29.37
N ALA A 35 -13.51 20.66 -30.28
CA ALA A 35 -13.16 20.64 -31.69
C ALA A 35 -11.77 21.27 -31.91
N TYR A 36 -10.96 20.61 -32.72
CA TYR A 36 -9.61 21.05 -33.04
C TYR A 36 -9.31 20.81 -34.51
N SER A 37 -8.93 21.88 -35.20
CA SER A 37 -8.39 21.78 -36.54
C SER A 37 -7.20 22.72 -36.68
N PRO A 38 -5.98 22.21 -36.81
CA PRO A 38 -4.79 23.01 -36.95
C PRO A 38 -4.73 23.78 -38.29
N ASN A 39 -5.49 23.27 -39.29
CA ASN A 39 -5.47 23.79 -40.68
C ASN A 39 -6.66 24.72 -40.99
N ASP A 40 -7.68 24.77 -40.13
CA ASP A 40 -8.85 25.63 -40.31
C ASP A 40 -8.81 26.81 -39.33
N LYS A 41 -8.56 28.00 -39.85
CA LYS A 41 -8.50 29.23 -39.06
C LYS A 41 -9.84 29.64 -38.44
N ASN A 42 -10.95 29.06 -38.90
CA ASN A 42 -12.28 29.31 -38.36
C ASN A 42 -12.56 28.47 -37.09
N VAL A 43 -11.80 27.41 -36.86
CA VAL A 43 -11.89 26.61 -35.63
C VAL A 43 -11.03 27.24 -34.53
N LYS A 44 -11.68 27.85 -33.55
CA LYS A 44 -11.00 28.47 -32.41
C LYS A 44 -10.37 27.43 -31.52
N THR A 45 -9.06 27.41 -31.48
CA THR A 45 -8.32 26.55 -30.54
C THR A 45 -8.29 27.17 -29.14
N LEU A 46 -8.74 26.44 -28.15
CA LEU A 46 -8.62 26.79 -26.74
C LEU A 46 -7.22 26.47 -26.24
N GLY A 47 -6.55 27.44 -25.65
CA GLY A 47 -5.18 27.33 -25.14
C GLY A 47 -5.08 26.64 -23.76
N ILE A 48 -5.92 25.63 -23.50
CA ILE A 48 -6.00 24.92 -22.21
C ILE A 48 -4.69 24.18 -21.92
N LYS A 49 -4.14 24.35 -20.71
CA LYS A 49 -2.86 23.80 -20.27
C LYS A 49 -3.06 22.87 -19.07
N LEU A 50 -2.06 22.02 -18.81
CA LEU A 50 -2.00 21.25 -17.55
C LEU A 50 -1.99 22.22 -16.37
N GLY A 51 -2.73 21.87 -15.31
CA GLY A 51 -2.91 22.71 -14.13
C GLY A 51 -4.02 23.75 -14.22
N ASP A 52 -4.58 24.03 -15.42
CA ASP A 52 -5.70 24.95 -15.55
C ASP A 52 -6.93 24.45 -14.80
N LYS A 53 -7.62 25.38 -14.16
CA LYS A 53 -8.82 25.09 -13.36
C LYS A 53 -10.03 24.84 -14.24
N ILE A 54 -10.73 23.77 -13.97
CA ILE A 54 -12.03 23.42 -14.57
C ILE A 54 -13.09 23.41 -13.48
N VAL A 55 -14.21 24.09 -13.76
CA VAL A 55 -15.44 23.96 -12.96
C VAL A 55 -16.55 23.42 -13.85
N PHE A 56 -17.13 22.31 -13.43
CA PHE A 56 -18.20 21.65 -14.18
C PHE A 56 -19.47 21.59 -13.34
N TYR A 57 -20.58 21.96 -13.95
CA TYR A 57 -21.93 21.90 -13.39
C TYR A 57 -22.74 20.90 -14.20
N PRO A 58 -23.01 19.70 -13.65
CA PRO A 58 -23.72 18.61 -14.35
C PRO A 58 -25.22 18.89 -14.54
N GLY A 59 -25.82 19.65 -13.63
CA GLY A 59 -27.24 19.95 -13.62
C GLY A 59 -27.68 21.01 -14.60
N TYR A 60 -28.96 21.42 -14.49
CA TYR A 60 -29.50 22.55 -15.24
C TYR A 60 -28.83 23.86 -14.82
N PRO A 61 -28.90 24.93 -15.65
CA PRO A 61 -28.17 26.18 -15.41
C PRO A 61 -28.37 26.79 -14.03
N ASP A 62 -29.49 26.50 -13.39
CA ASP A 62 -29.87 27.06 -12.09
C ASP A 62 -29.42 26.22 -10.89
N ASP A 63 -29.00 24.96 -11.09
CA ASP A 63 -28.43 24.15 -10.02
C ASP A 63 -26.94 24.44 -9.83
N LYS A 64 -26.66 25.36 -8.88
CA LYS A 64 -25.31 25.73 -8.47
C LYS A 64 -24.77 24.89 -7.31
N LYS A 65 -25.55 23.95 -6.77
CA LYS A 65 -25.18 23.20 -5.56
C LYS A 65 -24.23 22.03 -5.86
N THR A 66 -24.49 21.30 -6.95
CA THR A 66 -23.63 20.19 -7.38
C THR A 66 -22.67 20.67 -8.42
N LYS A 67 -21.38 20.68 -8.09
CA LYS A 67 -20.34 21.07 -9.03
C LYS A 67 -19.09 20.22 -8.82
N PHE A 68 -18.38 20.01 -9.91
CA PHE A 68 -17.02 19.50 -9.91
C PHE A 68 -16.06 20.68 -10.00
N VAL A 69 -14.98 20.65 -9.23
CA VAL A 69 -13.84 21.57 -9.33
C VAL A 69 -12.57 20.75 -9.37
N GLY A 70 -11.82 20.87 -10.44
CA GLY A 70 -10.56 20.16 -10.61
C GLY A 70 -9.58 20.96 -11.44
N ILE A 71 -8.45 20.34 -11.73
CA ILE A 71 -7.43 20.88 -12.64
C ILE A 71 -7.19 19.92 -13.78
N ILE A 72 -6.77 20.43 -14.92
CA ILE A 72 -6.36 19.61 -16.07
C ILE A 72 -5.14 18.80 -15.68
N THR A 73 -5.28 17.48 -15.70
CA THR A 73 -4.22 16.51 -15.39
C THR A 73 -3.70 15.78 -16.62
N GLN A 74 -4.48 15.77 -17.71
CA GLN A 74 -4.09 15.15 -18.97
C GLN A 74 -4.64 15.93 -20.15
N ARG A 75 -3.87 15.96 -21.22
CA ARG A 75 -4.25 16.50 -22.52
C ARG A 75 -3.83 15.52 -23.60
N GLU A 76 -4.76 15.07 -24.41
CA GLU A 76 -4.52 14.12 -25.47
C GLU A 76 -4.82 14.74 -26.84
N ARG A 77 -3.92 14.53 -27.79
CA ARG A 77 -4.10 14.88 -29.21
C ARG A 77 -4.04 13.60 -30.02
N LYS A 78 -5.08 13.35 -30.83
CA LYS A 78 -5.13 12.23 -31.76
C LYS A 78 -5.15 12.81 -33.16
N SER A 79 -4.32 12.27 -34.05
CA SER A 79 -4.20 12.76 -35.43
C SER A 79 -5.47 12.58 -36.25
N GLU A 80 -6.29 11.61 -35.90
CA GLU A 80 -7.42 11.13 -36.71
C GLU A 80 -8.78 11.74 -36.34
N MET A 81 -8.88 12.48 -35.22
CA MET A 81 -10.21 12.78 -34.66
C MET A 81 -10.66 14.25 -34.77
N GLY A 82 -9.84 15.16 -35.19
CA GLY A 82 -10.22 16.59 -35.24
C GLY A 82 -10.63 17.17 -33.89
N GLU A 83 -10.23 16.52 -32.78
CA GLU A 83 -10.57 16.87 -31.41
C GLU A 83 -9.34 16.87 -30.51
N LEU A 84 -9.38 17.71 -29.48
CA LEU A 84 -8.50 17.65 -28.34
C LEU A 84 -9.27 17.15 -27.13
N GLN A 85 -8.78 16.11 -26.48
CA GLN A 85 -9.36 15.59 -25.26
C GLN A 85 -8.58 16.06 -24.05
N TYR A 86 -9.31 16.48 -23.02
CA TYR A 86 -8.79 16.94 -21.74
C TYR A 86 -9.39 16.14 -20.60
N THR A 87 -8.55 15.75 -19.66
CA THR A 87 -9.00 15.16 -18.39
C THR A 87 -8.72 16.13 -17.25
N ALA A 88 -9.75 16.52 -16.54
CA ALA A 88 -9.64 17.24 -15.29
C ALA A 88 -9.90 16.28 -14.11
N THR A 89 -9.11 16.39 -13.06
CA THR A 89 -9.23 15.57 -11.85
C THR A 89 -9.49 16.49 -10.65
N ASP A 90 -10.36 16.08 -9.74
CA ASP A 90 -10.70 16.85 -8.55
C ASP A 90 -9.61 16.84 -7.47
N GLY A 91 -9.85 17.59 -6.39
CA GLY A 91 -8.88 17.76 -5.30
C GLY A 91 -8.57 16.51 -4.49
N MET A 92 -9.33 15.42 -4.64
CA MET A 92 -9.05 14.14 -3.99
C MET A 92 -7.69 13.58 -4.41
N MET A 93 -7.23 13.91 -5.62
CA MET A 93 -5.92 13.46 -6.10
C MET A 93 -4.77 13.90 -5.19
N HIS A 94 -4.89 15.06 -4.52
CA HIS A 94 -3.87 15.53 -3.58
C HIS A 94 -3.82 14.65 -2.33
N LEU A 95 -4.97 14.17 -1.85
CA LEU A 95 -5.05 13.25 -0.71
C LEU A 95 -4.60 11.83 -1.06
N LEU A 96 -4.80 11.41 -2.30
CA LEU A 96 -4.39 10.08 -2.78
C LEU A 96 -2.90 9.99 -3.11
N ARG A 97 -2.29 11.10 -3.55
CA ARG A 97 -0.89 11.12 -4.05
C ARG A 97 0.09 11.76 -3.08
N SER A 98 -0.38 12.35 -1.99
CA SER A 98 0.47 12.90 -0.94
C SER A 98 0.35 12.03 0.30
N SER A 99 1.47 11.77 0.93
CA SER A 99 1.57 10.94 2.13
C SER A 99 2.16 11.73 3.30
N GLY A 100 1.98 11.20 4.49
CA GLY A 100 2.55 11.79 5.70
C GLY A 100 2.59 10.80 6.86
N THR A 101 3.44 11.13 7.84
CA THR A 101 3.56 10.39 9.08
C THR A 101 2.81 11.14 10.18
N TYR A 102 1.88 10.46 10.85
CA TYR A 102 1.05 11.06 11.88
C TYR A 102 0.92 10.18 13.12
N ARG A 103 0.91 10.86 14.26
CA ARG A 103 0.50 10.29 15.54
C ARG A 103 -0.63 11.13 16.11
N PHE A 104 -1.80 10.54 16.23
CA PHE A 104 -2.93 11.21 16.84
C PHE A 104 -3.28 10.53 18.18
N ALA A 105 -3.50 11.34 19.20
CA ALA A 105 -3.98 10.89 20.50
C ALA A 105 -5.26 11.64 20.84
N ASN A 106 -6.27 10.91 21.31
CA ASN A 106 -7.58 11.46 21.73
C ASN A 106 -8.22 12.40 20.69
N LYS A 107 -8.09 12.05 19.38
CA LYS A 107 -8.71 12.80 18.28
C LYS A 107 -9.87 12.00 17.70
N THR A 108 -10.95 12.70 17.35
CA THR A 108 -12.06 12.09 16.60
C THR A 108 -11.71 12.00 15.12
N PRO A 109 -12.30 11.05 14.34
CA PRO A 109 -12.10 10.94 12.91
C PRO A 109 -12.30 12.24 12.14
N GLU A 110 -13.34 13.01 12.49
CA GLU A 110 -13.59 14.31 11.88
C GLU A 110 -12.49 15.34 12.13
N LYS A 111 -11.84 15.31 13.30
CA LYS A 111 -10.70 16.17 13.61
C LYS A 111 -9.45 15.73 12.86
N ILE A 112 -9.20 14.42 12.76
CA ILE A 112 -8.11 13.86 11.97
C ILE A 112 -8.25 14.29 10.50
N ALA A 113 -9.43 14.10 9.90
CA ALA A 113 -9.70 14.52 8.52
C ALA A 113 -9.43 16.02 8.30
N GLN A 114 -9.86 16.88 9.22
CA GLN A 114 -9.61 18.32 9.15
C GLN A 114 -8.12 18.68 9.25
N MET A 115 -7.37 18.00 10.09
CA MET A 115 -5.93 18.23 10.26
C MET A 115 -5.16 17.83 9.01
N VAL A 116 -5.40 16.63 8.50
CA VAL A 116 -4.78 16.10 7.30
C VAL A 116 -5.07 16.97 6.07
N CYS A 117 -6.34 17.36 5.87
CA CYS A 117 -6.71 18.24 4.76
C CYS A 117 -6.03 19.60 4.82
N ARG A 118 -5.84 20.16 6.02
CA ARG A 118 -5.14 21.43 6.21
C ARG A 118 -3.70 21.38 5.72
N ASP A 119 -3.01 20.27 5.97
CA ASP A 119 -1.60 20.11 5.64
C ASP A 119 -1.35 20.10 4.12
N VAL A 120 -2.30 19.60 3.34
CA VAL A 120 -2.28 19.66 1.86
C VAL A 120 -3.15 20.77 1.27
N LYS A 121 -3.62 21.70 2.10
CA LYS A 121 -4.43 22.86 1.68
C LYS A 121 -5.73 22.48 0.95
N VAL A 122 -6.27 21.29 1.22
CA VAL A 122 -7.60 20.86 0.75
C VAL A 122 -8.64 21.40 1.72
N LYS A 123 -9.60 22.15 1.20
CA LYS A 123 -10.70 22.68 2.02
C LYS A 123 -11.63 21.56 2.46
N THR A 124 -12.16 21.66 3.66
CA THR A 124 -13.18 20.72 4.17
C THR A 124 -14.59 21.32 4.09
N GLY A 125 -15.53 20.49 3.66
CA GLY A 125 -16.96 20.80 3.66
C GLY A 125 -17.68 20.13 4.84
N SER A 126 -18.72 19.35 4.56
CA SER A 126 -19.44 18.56 5.55
C SER A 126 -18.64 17.33 5.93
N ILE A 127 -18.15 17.27 7.16
CA ILE A 127 -17.41 16.13 7.69
C ILE A 127 -18.28 15.42 8.74
N ALA A 128 -18.60 14.15 8.50
CA ALA A 128 -19.45 13.33 9.36
C ALA A 128 -18.91 13.28 10.79
N LYS A 129 -19.69 13.76 11.73
CA LYS A 129 -19.32 13.80 13.15
C LYS A 129 -19.59 12.43 13.78
N THR A 130 -18.52 11.76 14.18
CA THR A 130 -18.61 10.47 14.89
C THR A 130 -18.75 10.66 16.39
N LYS A 131 -18.17 11.73 16.94
CA LYS A 131 -18.02 12.02 18.37
C LYS A 131 -17.29 10.89 19.14
N MET A 132 -16.47 10.12 18.46
CA MET A 132 -15.75 8.96 18.99
C MET A 132 -14.25 9.25 19.00
N PRO A 133 -13.67 9.68 20.12
CA PRO A 133 -12.24 9.88 20.18
C PRO A 133 -11.52 8.53 20.05
N ILE A 134 -10.46 8.54 19.26
CA ILE A 134 -9.52 7.42 19.09
C ILE A 134 -8.40 7.67 20.08
N ALA A 135 -8.16 6.73 21.00
CA ALA A 135 -7.17 6.89 22.06
C ALA A 135 -5.77 7.14 21.49
N LYS A 136 -5.35 6.28 20.56
CA LYS A 136 -4.12 6.44 19.77
C LYS A 136 -4.37 5.87 18.37
N ILE A 137 -3.75 6.46 17.36
CA ILE A 137 -3.68 5.94 16.00
C ILE A 137 -2.40 6.49 15.35
N PHE A 138 -1.68 5.62 14.66
CA PHE A 138 -0.39 5.92 14.05
C PHE A 138 -0.40 5.61 12.57
N PHE A 139 0.32 6.43 11.81
CA PHE A 139 0.52 6.27 10.37
C PHE A 139 1.94 6.68 10.02
N GLN A 140 2.60 5.85 9.22
CA GLN A 140 3.94 6.11 8.69
C GLN A 140 3.88 6.19 7.18
N GLU A 141 4.21 7.36 6.62
CA GLU A 141 4.26 7.59 5.16
C GLU A 141 3.00 7.15 4.38
N ARG A 142 1.84 7.22 5.04
CA ARG A 142 0.56 6.78 4.47
C ARG A 142 -0.08 7.88 3.62
N PRO A 143 -0.72 7.53 2.49
CA PRO A 143 -1.55 8.46 1.74
C PRO A 143 -2.59 9.13 2.65
N TYR A 144 -2.77 10.42 2.48
CA TYR A 144 -3.68 11.17 3.35
C TYR A 144 -5.13 10.69 3.29
N TYR A 145 -5.57 10.20 2.14
CA TYR A 145 -6.88 9.55 2.01
C TYR A 145 -7.00 8.33 2.93
N GLU A 146 -5.99 7.47 2.96
CA GLU A 146 -5.98 6.27 3.78
C GLU A 146 -6.00 6.61 5.27
N ILE A 147 -5.25 7.64 5.69
CA ILE A 147 -5.26 8.14 7.08
C ILE A 147 -6.68 8.57 7.49
N ILE A 148 -7.38 9.31 6.63
CA ILE A 148 -8.75 9.74 6.87
C ILE A 148 -9.66 8.52 7.00
N MET A 149 -9.59 7.60 6.03
CA MET A 149 -10.48 6.43 6.00
C MET A 149 -10.18 5.44 7.13
N ALA A 150 -8.93 5.26 7.55
CA ALA A 150 -8.56 4.43 8.71
C ALA A 150 -9.17 4.98 10.02
N ALA A 151 -9.15 6.30 10.21
CA ALA A 151 -9.82 6.91 11.35
C ALA A 151 -11.33 6.63 11.35
N TYR A 152 -11.98 6.71 10.18
CA TYR A 152 -13.39 6.36 10.04
C TYR A 152 -13.65 4.86 10.12
N THR A 153 -12.70 4.01 9.77
CA THR A 153 -12.76 2.54 9.99
C THR A 153 -12.83 2.21 11.49
N LYS A 154 -12.05 2.89 12.33
CA LYS A 154 -12.17 2.74 13.79
C LYS A 154 -13.55 3.11 14.31
N ALA A 155 -14.16 4.18 13.78
CA ALA A 155 -15.52 4.56 14.15
C ALA A 155 -16.55 3.54 13.63
N TYR A 156 -16.42 3.06 12.38
CA TYR A 156 -17.28 2.03 11.81
C TYR A 156 -17.29 0.75 12.65
N ARG A 157 -16.13 0.30 13.11
CA ARG A 157 -16.03 -0.91 13.96
C ARG A 157 -16.87 -0.79 15.24
N LYS A 158 -16.98 0.43 15.80
CA LYS A 158 -17.77 0.71 17.00
C LYS A 158 -19.25 0.96 16.70
N ASN A 159 -19.57 1.82 15.73
CA ASN A 159 -20.94 2.30 15.49
C ASN A 159 -21.65 1.62 14.32
N LYS A 160 -20.96 0.76 13.56
CA LYS A 160 -21.43 0.04 12.37
C LYS A 160 -21.93 0.95 11.23
N LYS A 161 -21.70 2.27 11.31
CA LYS A 161 -22.00 3.22 10.23
C LYS A 161 -20.86 3.27 9.25
N LYS A 162 -21.17 3.13 7.97
CA LYS A 162 -20.21 3.18 6.88
C LYS A 162 -20.01 4.60 6.39
N TYR A 163 -18.81 4.94 6.02
CA TYR A 163 -18.43 6.30 5.60
C TYR A 163 -17.74 6.26 4.25
N ILE A 164 -17.80 7.36 3.53
CA ILE A 164 -17.08 7.60 2.29
C ILE A 164 -16.57 9.04 2.28
N ALA A 165 -15.33 9.22 1.84
CA ALA A 165 -14.75 10.52 1.57
C ALA A 165 -14.88 10.84 0.08
N GLN A 166 -15.35 12.04 -0.25
CA GLN A 166 -15.56 12.50 -1.63
C GLN A 166 -15.39 14.01 -1.74
N MET A 167 -15.14 14.50 -2.95
CA MET A 167 -15.12 15.94 -3.18
C MET A 167 -16.52 16.45 -3.55
N ASN A 168 -16.89 17.60 -3.00
CA ASN A 168 -18.03 18.40 -3.44
C ASN A 168 -17.52 19.81 -3.81
N GLY A 169 -17.38 20.06 -5.10
CA GLY A 169 -16.64 21.20 -5.60
C GLY A 169 -15.17 21.14 -5.19
N ASP A 170 -14.68 22.18 -4.52
CA ASP A 170 -13.31 22.29 -4.01
C ASP A 170 -13.14 21.85 -2.54
N LYS A 171 -14.16 21.17 -1.96
CA LYS A 171 -14.17 20.79 -0.55
C LYS A 171 -14.29 19.28 -0.38
N LEU A 172 -13.45 18.72 0.49
CA LEU A 172 -13.62 17.34 0.94
C LEU A 172 -14.85 17.25 1.85
N GLU A 173 -15.68 16.27 1.57
CA GLU A 173 -16.77 15.83 2.46
C GLU A 173 -16.55 14.38 2.87
N VAL A 174 -16.87 14.08 4.12
CA VAL A 174 -17.00 12.69 4.57
C VAL A 174 -18.44 12.50 4.99
N ILE A 175 -19.14 11.61 4.29
CA ILE A 175 -20.58 11.37 4.50
C ILE A 175 -20.83 9.91 4.88
N GLN A 176 -22.02 9.62 5.40
CA GLN A 176 -22.43 8.23 5.61
C GLN A 176 -22.72 7.57 4.27
N LYS A 177 -21.96 6.50 3.95
CA LYS A 177 -22.09 5.72 2.71
C LYS A 177 -23.44 4.97 2.67
N GLY A 178 -24.06 4.93 1.50
CA GLY A 178 -25.25 4.12 1.22
C GLY A 178 -26.58 4.80 1.59
N LYS A 179 -26.55 6.11 1.79
CA LYS A 179 -27.79 6.90 1.93
C LYS A 179 -28.56 6.84 0.61
N VAL A 180 -29.80 6.41 0.67
CA VAL A 180 -30.67 6.34 -0.54
C VAL A 180 -31.01 7.75 -1.00
N ILE A 181 -30.96 7.96 -2.32
CA ILE A 181 -31.39 9.21 -2.95
C ILE A 181 -32.91 9.38 -2.68
N PRO A 182 -33.33 10.45 -2.02
CA PRO A 182 -34.73 10.61 -1.62
C PRO A 182 -35.62 10.84 -2.84
N ASN A 183 -36.82 10.28 -2.82
CA ASN A 183 -37.87 10.45 -3.85
C ASN A 183 -37.33 10.12 -5.26
N PHE A 184 -36.48 9.10 -5.35
CA PHE A 184 -35.89 8.70 -6.63
C PHE A 184 -35.92 7.18 -6.79
N HIS A 185 -36.63 6.73 -7.81
CA HIS A 185 -36.76 5.33 -8.20
C HIS A 185 -36.35 5.19 -9.65
N ILE A 186 -35.59 4.17 -9.95
CA ILE A 186 -35.16 3.83 -11.31
C ILE A 186 -36.03 2.66 -11.78
N ARG A 187 -36.93 2.91 -12.73
CA ARG A 187 -37.88 1.93 -13.20
C ARG A 187 -37.72 1.65 -14.68
N GLN A 188 -37.95 0.39 -15.03
CA GLN A 188 -38.09 -0.04 -16.41
C GLN A 188 -39.25 0.72 -17.08
N GLY A 189 -39.05 1.09 -18.34
CA GLY A 189 -40.06 1.83 -19.15
C GLY A 189 -40.11 3.34 -18.84
N GLU A 190 -39.49 3.81 -17.75
CA GLU A 190 -39.42 5.24 -17.43
C GLU A 190 -38.02 5.83 -17.70
N ARG A 191 -36.97 5.20 -17.18
CA ARG A 191 -35.62 5.75 -17.20
C ARG A 191 -34.55 4.79 -17.73
N ILE A 192 -34.72 3.48 -17.54
CA ILE A 192 -33.73 2.47 -17.92
C ILE A 192 -33.71 2.32 -19.43
N THR A 193 -32.55 2.53 -20.05
CA THR A 193 -32.32 2.27 -21.46
C THR A 193 -31.67 0.91 -21.67
N GLU A 194 -30.74 0.53 -20.78
CA GLU A 194 -30.03 -0.74 -20.83
C GLU A 194 -29.74 -1.23 -19.41
N SER A 195 -29.77 -2.53 -19.21
CA SER A 195 -29.37 -3.15 -17.95
C SER A 195 -28.81 -4.54 -18.18
N SER A 196 -27.87 -4.95 -17.32
CA SER A 196 -27.31 -6.30 -17.29
C SER A 196 -27.18 -6.78 -15.85
N TYR A 197 -27.39 -8.08 -15.66
CA TYR A 197 -27.14 -8.77 -14.41
C TYR A 197 -26.46 -10.09 -14.70
N THR A 198 -25.32 -10.32 -14.06
CA THR A 198 -24.51 -11.53 -14.22
C THR A 198 -24.27 -12.18 -12.87
N GLU A 199 -24.39 -13.49 -12.85
CA GLU A 199 -23.95 -14.33 -11.73
C GLU A 199 -22.91 -15.29 -12.26
N ASP A 200 -21.78 -15.41 -11.55
CA ASP A 200 -20.70 -16.34 -11.89
C ASP A 200 -20.12 -17.01 -10.63
N LEU A 201 -19.34 -18.06 -10.85
CA LEU A 201 -18.66 -18.82 -9.81
C LEU A 201 -17.15 -18.59 -9.80
N ASP A 202 -16.64 -17.69 -10.63
CA ASP A 202 -15.20 -17.50 -10.88
C ASP A 202 -14.41 -17.20 -9.62
N SER A 203 -15.02 -16.50 -8.67
CA SER A 203 -14.40 -16.15 -7.38
C SER A 203 -14.92 -16.97 -6.20
N MET A 204 -15.64 -18.08 -6.47
CA MET A 204 -16.23 -18.86 -5.39
C MET A 204 -15.17 -19.54 -4.53
N VAL A 205 -15.29 -19.35 -3.21
CA VAL A 205 -14.56 -20.12 -2.19
C VAL A 205 -15.56 -20.69 -1.22
N ASN A 206 -15.72 -22.00 -1.21
CA ASN A 206 -16.70 -22.67 -0.34
C ASN A 206 -16.10 -23.60 0.70
N ARG A 207 -14.77 -23.75 0.69
CA ARG A 207 -13.97 -24.42 1.72
C ARG A 207 -12.67 -23.66 1.91
N VAL A 208 -12.27 -23.47 3.16
CA VAL A 208 -10.96 -22.88 3.51
C VAL A 208 -10.28 -23.79 4.52
N TYR A 209 -9.08 -24.25 4.20
CA TYR A 209 -8.22 -24.95 5.14
C TYR A 209 -7.40 -23.94 5.94
N ILE A 210 -7.16 -24.28 7.21
CA ILE A 210 -6.38 -23.46 8.13
C ILE A 210 -5.13 -24.24 8.49
N TYR A 211 -3.98 -23.63 8.28
CA TYR A 211 -2.67 -24.16 8.59
C TYR A 211 -2.00 -23.30 9.67
N ASP A 212 -1.18 -23.93 10.49
CA ASP A 212 -0.27 -23.22 11.41
C ASP A 212 1.01 -22.77 10.67
N SER A 213 1.88 -22.05 11.38
CA SER A 213 3.18 -21.60 10.87
C SER A 213 4.12 -22.75 10.47
N ASN A 214 3.87 -23.98 10.92
CA ASN A 214 4.61 -25.18 10.56
C ASN A 214 3.97 -25.97 9.40
N ASN A 215 3.00 -25.37 8.70
CA ASN A 215 2.21 -25.99 7.64
C ASN A 215 1.38 -27.21 8.08
N ASN A 216 1.10 -27.39 9.37
CA ASN A 216 0.18 -28.41 9.82
C ASN A 216 -1.25 -27.90 9.66
N LYS A 217 -2.12 -28.75 9.11
CA LYS A 217 -3.54 -28.41 9.01
C LYS A 217 -4.18 -28.45 10.39
N ILE A 218 -4.58 -27.30 10.92
CA ILE A 218 -5.20 -27.15 12.24
C ILE A 218 -6.71 -27.02 12.20
N GLY A 219 -7.30 -26.85 11.00
CA GLY A 219 -8.74 -26.73 10.88
C GLY A 219 -9.24 -26.52 9.46
N SER A 220 -10.54 -26.35 9.36
CA SER A 220 -11.19 -25.89 8.13
C SER A 220 -12.53 -25.23 8.42
N VAL A 221 -12.95 -24.35 7.51
CA VAL A 221 -14.29 -23.78 7.46
C VAL A 221 -14.87 -24.07 6.08
N SER A 222 -16.15 -24.46 6.00
CA SER A 222 -16.79 -24.73 4.73
C SER A 222 -18.28 -24.42 4.75
N ASN A 223 -18.83 -24.16 3.56
CA ASN A 223 -20.26 -24.07 3.34
C ASN A 223 -20.76 -25.32 2.62
N SER A 224 -21.35 -26.25 3.38
CA SER A 224 -21.80 -27.55 2.86
C SER A 224 -22.88 -27.43 1.75
N ASN A 225 -23.74 -26.42 1.83
CA ASN A 225 -24.79 -26.20 0.83
C ASN A 225 -24.18 -25.77 -0.51
N TRP A 226 -23.17 -24.89 -0.49
CA TRP A 226 -22.48 -24.48 -1.70
C TRP A 226 -21.66 -25.63 -2.29
N ILE A 227 -20.98 -26.43 -1.44
CA ILE A 227 -20.24 -27.61 -1.87
C ILE A 227 -21.17 -28.62 -2.55
N LYS A 228 -22.33 -28.90 -1.95
CA LYS A 228 -23.31 -29.84 -2.52
C LYS A 228 -23.82 -29.39 -3.89
N LYS A 229 -23.99 -28.08 -4.07
CA LYS A 229 -24.58 -27.52 -5.30
C LYS A 229 -23.56 -27.30 -6.42
N TYR A 230 -22.36 -26.86 -6.08
CA TYR A 230 -21.37 -26.34 -7.05
C TYR A 230 -20.07 -27.14 -7.09
N GLY A 231 -19.89 -28.17 -6.24
CA GLY A 231 -18.60 -28.81 -6.06
C GLY A 231 -17.70 -28.05 -5.11
N ILE A 232 -16.43 -28.45 -5.03
CA ILE A 232 -15.45 -27.89 -4.09
C ILE A 232 -14.63 -26.81 -4.80
N PHE A 233 -14.67 -25.59 -4.24
CA PHE A 233 -13.78 -24.48 -4.53
C PHE A 233 -13.04 -24.15 -3.24
N GLN A 234 -11.76 -24.55 -3.16
CA GLN A 234 -11.00 -24.55 -1.92
C GLN A 234 -9.89 -23.51 -1.92
N ASN A 235 -9.81 -22.77 -0.83
CA ASN A 235 -8.69 -21.92 -0.48
C ASN A 235 -8.00 -22.42 0.79
N ALA A 236 -6.86 -21.84 1.15
CA ALA A 236 -6.12 -22.11 2.36
C ALA A 236 -5.58 -20.80 2.95
N ILE A 237 -5.58 -20.71 4.27
CA ILE A 237 -4.93 -19.64 5.03
C ILE A 237 -3.93 -20.24 6.02
N SER A 238 -2.90 -19.47 6.35
CA SER A 238 -1.98 -19.76 7.45
C SER A 238 -2.19 -18.74 8.55
N VAL A 239 -2.11 -19.22 9.81
CA VAL A 239 -2.24 -18.35 11.00
C VAL A 239 -1.07 -18.62 11.94
N ASP A 240 -0.52 -17.55 12.48
CA ASP A 240 0.61 -17.63 13.42
C ASP A 240 0.17 -17.99 14.84
N SER A 241 -1.08 -17.67 15.18
CA SER A 241 -1.67 -17.97 16.48
C SER A 241 -3.19 -18.10 16.41
N GLY A 242 -3.78 -18.79 17.39
CA GLY A 242 -5.22 -18.98 17.44
C GLY A 242 -5.71 -20.12 16.56
N ASN A 243 -7.01 -20.17 16.29
CA ASN A 243 -7.62 -21.23 15.49
C ASN A 243 -7.98 -20.81 14.05
N GLY A 244 -7.76 -19.54 13.68
CA GLY A 244 -7.97 -18.99 12.34
C GLY A 244 -9.40 -19.12 11.77
N LYS A 245 -10.38 -19.51 12.57
CA LYS A 245 -11.75 -19.77 12.06
C LYS A 245 -12.48 -18.53 11.61
N THR A 246 -12.19 -17.39 12.23
CA THR A 246 -12.81 -16.10 11.87
C THR A 246 -12.27 -15.61 10.54
N GLU A 247 -10.97 -15.70 10.37
CA GLU A 247 -10.25 -15.37 9.14
C GLU A 247 -10.70 -16.30 8.01
N ALA A 248 -10.67 -17.60 8.22
CA ALA A 248 -11.14 -18.58 7.24
C ALA A 248 -12.62 -18.41 6.86
N LYS A 249 -13.46 -17.95 7.80
CA LYS A 249 -14.87 -17.65 7.50
C LYS A 249 -15.02 -16.38 6.66
N ALA A 250 -14.13 -15.42 6.81
CA ALA A 250 -14.13 -14.21 5.99
C ALA A 250 -13.73 -14.48 4.53
N GLU A 251 -12.90 -15.52 4.30
CA GLU A 251 -12.49 -15.96 2.97
C GLU A 251 -13.59 -16.72 2.19
N LEU A 252 -14.66 -17.20 2.87
CA LEU A 252 -15.74 -17.85 2.16
C LEU A 252 -16.48 -16.86 1.27
N GLN A 253 -16.43 -17.10 -0.05
CA GLN A 253 -17.06 -16.29 -1.06
C GLN A 253 -18.07 -17.12 -1.86
N GLY A 254 -19.30 -16.62 -1.96
CA GLY A 254 -20.37 -17.25 -2.73
C GLY A 254 -20.36 -16.82 -4.19
N ILE A 255 -21.52 -16.91 -4.82
CA ILE A 255 -21.75 -16.44 -6.19
C ILE A 255 -21.35 -14.98 -6.30
N ASN A 256 -20.48 -14.67 -7.23
CA ASN A 256 -20.20 -13.31 -7.63
C ASN A 256 -21.42 -12.73 -8.39
N LYS A 257 -21.75 -11.47 -8.13
CA LYS A 257 -22.90 -10.79 -8.73
C LYS A 257 -22.47 -9.43 -9.22
N THR A 258 -22.64 -9.19 -10.50
CA THR A 258 -22.38 -7.89 -11.12
C THR A 258 -23.65 -7.39 -11.81
N ALA A 259 -23.90 -6.10 -11.71
CA ALA A 259 -25.01 -5.47 -12.40
C ALA A 259 -24.61 -4.09 -12.89
N ASN A 260 -24.92 -3.82 -14.15
CA ASN A 260 -24.75 -2.52 -14.76
C ASN A 260 -26.10 -2.02 -15.26
N LEU A 261 -26.29 -0.71 -15.18
CA LEU A 261 -27.52 -0.07 -15.59
C LEU A 261 -27.19 1.26 -16.28
N THR A 262 -27.68 1.43 -17.50
CA THR A 262 -27.65 2.70 -18.23
C THR A 262 -29.05 3.28 -18.26
N MET A 263 -29.16 4.59 -18.03
CA MET A 263 -30.44 5.26 -17.97
C MET A 263 -30.37 6.68 -18.53
N ILE A 264 -31.53 7.31 -18.70
CA ILE A 264 -31.65 8.75 -18.94
C ILE A 264 -30.89 9.50 -17.83
N GLY A 265 -30.06 10.44 -18.19
CA GLY A 265 -29.11 11.09 -17.28
C GLY A 265 -29.71 11.73 -16.06
N ASP A 266 -29.14 11.42 -14.90
CA ASP A 266 -29.47 12.04 -13.62
C ASP A 266 -28.23 12.20 -12.73
N TYR A 267 -27.74 13.43 -12.62
CA TYR A 267 -26.50 13.77 -11.90
C TYR A 267 -26.55 13.54 -10.38
N ARG A 268 -27.71 13.17 -9.80
CA ARG A 268 -27.83 12.78 -8.40
C ARG A 268 -27.28 11.37 -8.14
N CYS A 269 -27.16 10.56 -9.18
CA CYS A 269 -26.71 9.18 -9.10
C CYS A 269 -25.19 9.11 -9.05
N ILE A 270 -24.59 9.37 -7.87
CA ILE A 270 -23.15 9.34 -7.66
C ILE A 270 -22.75 8.16 -6.78
N SER A 271 -21.56 7.66 -7.00
CA SER A 271 -20.95 6.56 -6.24
C SER A 271 -20.98 6.81 -4.74
N GLY A 272 -21.20 5.74 -3.97
CA GLY A 272 -21.39 5.79 -2.52
C GLY A 272 -22.81 6.04 -2.03
N LEU A 273 -23.73 6.45 -2.92
CA LEU A 273 -25.17 6.56 -2.60
C LEU A 273 -25.91 5.26 -2.88
N GLY A 274 -27.14 5.16 -2.36
CA GLY A 274 -28.06 4.07 -2.62
C GLY A 274 -29.16 4.49 -3.59
N VAL A 275 -29.63 3.55 -4.40
CA VAL A 275 -30.74 3.71 -5.31
C VAL A 275 -31.76 2.58 -5.14
N ILE A 276 -33.01 2.85 -5.48
CA ILE A 276 -34.05 1.84 -5.56
C ILE A 276 -34.32 1.57 -7.05
N ILE A 277 -34.21 0.31 -7.43
CA ILE A 277 -34.36 -0.14 -8.82
C ILE A 277 -35.50 -1.14 -8.91
N GLU A 278 -36.25 -1.04 -9.99
CA GLU A 278 -37.30 -1.98 -10.36
C GLU A 278 -37.22 -2.24 -11.88
N ASP A 279 -36.52 -3.33 -12.20
CA ASP A 279 -36.33 -3.80 -13.57
C ASP A 279 -36.71 -5.28 -13.70
N SER A 280 -37.83 -5.55 -14.34
CA SER A 280 -38.35 -6.91 -14.51
C SER A 280 -37.58 -7.72 -15.56
N ARG A 281 -36.85 -7.08 -16.48
CA ARG A 281 -36.10 -7.77 -17.56
C ARG A 281 -34.87 -8.49 -17.01
N THR A 282 -34.15 -7.85 -16.10
CA THR A 282 -32.96 -8.42 -15.46
C THR A 282 -33.25 -9.00 -14.07
N GLY A 283 -34.46 -8.79 -13.54
CA GLY A 283 -34.83 -9.19 -12.18
C GLY A 283 -34.24 -8.30 -11.08
N LEU A 284 -33.62 -7.17 -11.43
CA LEU A 284 -33.09 -6.22 -10.46
C LEU A 284 -34.24 -5.51 -9.76
N LYS A 285 -34.53 -5.91 -8.50
CA LYS A 285 -35.61 -5.35 -7.71
C LYS A 285 -35.15 -5.08 -6.27
N GLY A 286 -35.24 -3.83 -5.85
CA GLY A 286 -34.94 -3.43 -4.49
C GLY A 286 -33.90 -2.34 -4.37
N LYS A 287 -33.18 -2.34 -3.26
CA LYS A 287 -32.16 -1.36 -2.93
C LYS A 287 -30.78 -1.84 -3.34
N PHE A 288 -30.08 -1.02 -4.11
CA PHE A 288 -28.70 -1.23 -4.55
C PHE A 288 -27.84 -0.03 -4.15
N TRP A 289 -26.52 -0.21 -4.22
CA TRP A 289 -25.54 0.87 -3.97
C TRP A 289 -24.75 1.12 -5.24
N ILE A 290 -24.53 2.39 -5.53
CA ILE A 290 -23.74 2.81 -6.69
C ILE A 290 -22.26 2.64 -6.32
N GLU A 291 -21.57 1.70 -6.97
CA GLU A 291 -20.14 1.49 -6.80
C GLU A 291 -19.35 2.42 -7.72
N ASN A 292 -19.71 2.43 -9.01
CA ASN A 292 -19.17 3.34 -9.99
C ASN A 292 -20.30 4.07 -10.71
N ASP A 293 -20.07 5.32 -11.05
CA ASP A 293 -20.98 6.12 -11.88
C ASP A 293 -20.22 6.78 -13.02
N SER A 294 -20.88 6.86 -14.18
CA SER A 294 -20.44 7.62 -15.33
C SER A 294 -21.62 8.38 -15.93
N HIS A 295 -21.41 9.66 -16.13
CA HIS A 295 -22.39 10.58 -16.70
C HIS A 295 -21.84 11.12 -18.01
N GLU A 296 -22.54 10.89 -19.10
CA GLU A 296 -22.07 11.28 -20.43
C GLU A 296 -23.05 12.26 -21.09
N TRP A 297 -22.52 13.34 -21.60
CA TRP A 297 -23.20 14.30 -22.47
C TRP A 297 -22.54 14.25 -23.84
N ASN A 298 -23.23 13.72 -24.82
CA ASN A 298 -22.73 13.53 -26.17
C ASN A 298 -23.86 13.71 -27.19
N GLY A 299 -23.66 14.48 -28.25
CA GLY A 299 -24.65 14.71 -29.31
C GLY A 299 -26.00 15.25 -28.80
N GLY A 300 -26.01 16.00 -27.70
CA GLY A 300 -27.24 16.51 -27.09
C GLY A 300 -27.98 15.51 -26.18
N VAL A 301 -27.49 14.29 -26.08
CA VAL A 301 -28.03 13.24 -25.21
C VAL A 301 -27.26 13.22 -23.90
N TYR A 302 -27.99 13.04 -22.78
CA TYR A 302 -27.40 12.86 -21.48
C TYR A 302 -27.79 11.48 -20.94
N THR A 303 -26.80 10.64 -20.67
CA THR A 303 -26.96 9.30 -20.08
C THR A 303 -26.20 9.18 -18.76
N THR A 304 -26.65 8.27 -17.92
CA THR A 304 -25.98 7.86 -16.69
C THR A 304 -25.83 6.34 -16.68
N THR A 305 -24.61 5.87 -16.53
CA THR A 305 -24.28 4.44 -16.35
C THR A 305 -23.83 4.20 -14.94
N LEU A 306 -24.42 3.19 -14.29
CA LEU A 306 -24.17 2.81 -12.90
C LEU A 306 -23.69 1.37 -12.86
N GLU A 307 -22.60 1.13 -12.12
CA GLU A 307 -22.24 -0.19 -11.63
C GLU A 307 -22.81 -0.36 -10.23
N LEU A 308 -23.53 -1.45 -9.99
CA LEU A 308 -24.35 -1.63 -8.80
C LEU A 308 -23.73 -2.69 -7.88
N ALA A 309 -23.55 -2.33 -6.62
CA ALA A 309 -23.18 -3.26 -5.56
C ALA A 309 -24.42 -3.80 -4.84
N PHE A 310 -24.43 -5.10 -4.58
CA PHE A 310 -25.47 -5.81 -3.84
C PHE A 310 -25.29 -5.70 -2.32
N LYS A 311 -24.15 -5.23 -1.87
CA LYS A 311 -23.82 -4.99 -0.47
C LYS A 311 -23.23 -3.60 -0.32
N ASN A 312 -23.63 -2.88 0.73
CA ASN A 312 -22.96 -1.64 1.08
C ASN A 312 -21.64 -1.99 1.78
N VAL A 313 -20.52 -1.89 1.09
CA VAL A 313 -19.19 -2.14 1.65
C VAL A 313 -18.47 -0.82 1.83
N MET A 314 -17.82 -0.62 2.97
CA MET A 314 -16.96 0.53 3.24
C MET A 314 -15.55 0.21 2.73
N ASP A 315 -14.86 1.22 2.21
CA ASP A 315 -13.43 1.15 1.99
C ASP A 315 -12.73 1.13 3.37
N ILE A 316 -12.20 -0.03 3.73
CA ILE A 316 -11.57 -0.29 5.03
C ILE A 316 -10.08 0.00 4.87
N GLN A 317 -9.59 0.95 5.65
CA GLN A 317 -8.19 1.26 5.76
C GLN A 317 -7.74 1.01 7.21
N GLU A 318 -6.53 0.49 7.39
CA GLU A 318 -5.99 0.18 8.71
C GLU A 318 -4.95 1.23 9.11
N GLU A 319 -4.77 1.39 10.40
CA GLU A 319 -3.61 2.10 10.94
C GLU A 319 -2.36 1.24 10.76
N ASP A 320 -1.21 1.87 10.81
CA ASP A 320 0.03 1.14 10.97
C ASP A 320 0.19 0.70 12.42
N GLU A 321 0.80 -0.45 12.63
CA GLU A 321 1.15 -0.86 13.98
C GLU A 321 2.19 0.14 14.51
N GLU A 322 1.80 0.89 15.56
CA GLU A 322 2.76 1.67 16.29
C GLU A 322 3.70 0.67 16.96
N GLN A 323 4.90 0.52 16.43
CA GLN A 323 5.95 -0.10 17.21
C GLN A 323 6.09 0.75 18.46
N ILE A 324 5.61 0.24 19.58
CA ILE A 324 5.76 0.90 20.87
C ILE A 324 7.25 0.86 21.19
N ALA A 325 7.98 1.84 20.66
CA ALA A 325 9.20 2.25 21.27
C ALA A 325 8.78 2.83 22.63
N ASN A 326 8.97 2.07 23.68
CA ASN A 326 8.89 2.61 25.04
C ASN A 326 9.74 3.87 25.04
N SER A 327 9.10 4.96 25.36
CA SER A 327 9.60 6.32 25.29
C SER A 327 10.97 6.47 25.96
N ALA A 328 11.98 6.64 25.16
CA ALA A 328 13.12 7.51 25.42
C ALA A 328 13.75 7.80 24.07
N GLY A 329 13.79 9.05 23.72
CA GLY A 329 14.09 9.68 22.46
C GLY A 329 15.08 8.98 21.54
N GLY A 330 14.80 9.03 20.25
CA GLY A 330 15.79 8.74 19.23
C GLY A 330 15.23 7.95 18.06
N SER A 331 15.19 8.60 16.92
CA SER A 331 15.34 8.12 15.55
C SER A 331 14.72 6.77 15.18
N SER A 332 13.72 6.83 14.30
CA SER A 332 13.16 5.69 13.60
C SER A 332 14.22 4.96 12.76
N THR A 333 14.55 3.74 13.15
CA THR A 333 15.22 2.80 12.25
C THR A 333 14.17 1.91 11.59
N THR A 334 14.00 2.09 10.31
CA THR A 334 13.20 1.23 9.44
C THR A 334 13.97 -0.08 9.28
N THR A 335 13.39 -1.18 9.72
CA THR A 335 13.87 -2.52 9.34
C THR A 335 13.48 -2.74 7.88
N SER A 336 14.37 -2.46 6.94
CA SER A 336 14.15 -2.83 5.56
C SER A 336 14.48 -4.31 5.41
N ASN A 337 13.49 -5.12 5.03
CA ASN A 337 13.75 -6.44 4.49
C ASN A 337 13.86 -6.32 2.96
N ALA A 338 14.41 -7.32 2.29
CA ALA A 338 14.60 -7.29 0.85
C ALA A 338 13.31 -6.98 0.05
N LEU A 339 12.16 -7.41 0.54
CA LEU A 339 10.84 -7.09 -0.02
C LEU A 339 10.54 -5.59 0.08
N ASP A 340 10.75 -5.00 1.26
CA ASP A 340 10.48 -3.57 1.48
C ASP A 340 11.42 -2.70 0.65
N ASP A 341 12.69 -3.08 0.53
CA ASP A 341 13.66 -2.36 -0.29
C ASP A 341 13.24 -2.34 -1.77
N VAL A 342 12.81 -3.48 -2.32
CA VAL A 342 12.33 -3.60 -3.69
C VAL A 342 11.05 -2.80 -3.90
N LEU A 343 10.08 -2.91 -2.97
CA LEU A 343 8.84 -2.15 -3.03
C LEU A 343 9.07 -0.64 -2.91
N ASN A 344 9.96 -0.21 -2.02
CA ASN A 344 10.30 1.20 -1.84
C ASN A 344 11.00 1.77 -3.09
N GLN A 345 11.89 1.00 -3.72
CA GLN A 345 12.48 1.40 -4.99
C GLN A 345 11.43 1.50 -6.11
N ALA A 346 10.49 0.56 -6.18
CA ALA A 346 9.38 0.62 -7.14
C ALA A 346 8.50 1.84 -6.91
N ARG A 347 8.17 2.14 -5.66
CA ARG A 347 7.38 3.33 -5.25
C ARG A 347 8.08 4.63 -5.61
N ALA A 348 9.39 4.72 -5.37
CA ALA A 348 10.19 5.90 -5.67
C ALA A 348 10.19 6.25 -7.17
N TRP A 349 9.97 5.27 -8.03
CA TRP A 349 9.95 5.46 -9.48
C TRP A 349 8.55 5.55 -10.10
N ILE A 350 7.49 5.61 -9.29
CA ILE A 350 6.14 5.91 -9.79
C ILE A 350 6.14 7.30 -10.40
N GLY A 351 5.69 7.38 -11.65
CA GLY A 351 5.62 8.65 -12.40
C GLY A 351 6.72 8.83 -13.44
N ILE A 352 7.81 8.02 -13.41
CA ILE A 352 8.77 8.06 -14.53
C ILE A 352 8.08 7.65 -15.83
N SER A 353 8.45 8.26 -16.93
CA SER A 353 7.76 8.11 -18.20
C SER A 353 8.68 8.28 -19.40
N GLY A 354 8.16 7.93 -20.58
CA GLY A 354 8.93 7.97 -21.81
C GLY A 354 9.76 6.71 -22.04
N SER A 355 10.26 6.55 -23.25
CA SER A 355 11.11 5.39 -23.64
C SER A 355 12.57 5.55 -23.22
N THR A 356 12.94 6.73 -22.74
CA THR A 356 14.22 7.04 -22.11
C THR A 356 13.93 7.63 -20.75
N ASN A 357 14.11 6.85 -19.69
CA ASN A 357 13.81 7.21 -18.32
C ASN A 357 14.85 6.57 -17.38
N GLU A 358 14.73 6.81 -16.07
CA GLU A 358 15.68 6.33 -15.07
C GLU A 358 15.88 4.81 -15.10
N ALA A 359 14.81 4.04 -15.32
CA ALA A 359 14.89 2.58 -15.37
C ALA A 359 15.60 2.09 -16.62
N THR A 360 15.27 2.66 -17.80
CA THR A 360 15.90 2.27 -19.07
C THR A 360 17.34 2.71 -19.17
N GLN A 361 17.69 3.87 -18.61
CA GLN A 361 19.06 4.35 -18.50
C GLN A 361 19.89 3.45 -17.57
N TYR A 362 19.35 3.08 -16.41
CA TYR A 362 20.01 2.17 -15.48
C TYR A 362 20.21 0.77 -16.09
N TYR A 363 19.22 0.28 -16.83
CA TYR A 363 19.34 -0.97 -17.58
C TYR A 363 20.35 -0.89 -18.74
N GLY A 364 20.51 0.29 -19.32
CA GLY A 364 21.39 0.52 -20.49
C GLY A 364 20.73 0.22 -21.83
N TYR A 365 19.39 0.23 -21.92
CA TYR A 365 18.65 0.00 -23.16
C TYR A 365 17.40 0.89 -23.24
N ASN A 366 17.45 1.90 -24.11
CA ASN A 366 16.40 2.91 -24.29
C ASN A 366 15.62 2.69 -25.59
N GLY A 367 14.46 3.35 -25.71
CA GLY A 367 13.67 3.35 -26.95
C GLY A 367 12.82 2.10 -27.18
N VAL A 368 12.63 1.25 -26.18
CA VAL A 368 11.91 -0.02 -26.27
C VAL A 368 10.80 -0.10 -25.23
N ALA A 369 9.96 -1.15 -25.32
CA ALA A 369 9.00 -1.48 -24.25
C ALA A 369 9.79 -1.84 -22.97
N TRP A 370 9.45 -1.19 -21.86
CA TRP A 370 10.29 -1.23 -20.65
C TRP A 370 9.58 -1.76 -19.39
N CYS A 371 8.49 -2.49 -19.53
CA CYS A 371 7.81 -3.09 -18.39
C CYS A 371 8.70 -4.08 -17.63
N CYS A 372 9.37 -5.00 -18.35
CA CYS A 372 10.30 -5.96 -17.76
C CYS A 372 11.63 -5.28 -17.34
N ILE A 373 12.11 -4.32 -18.12
CA ILE A 373 13.26 -3.48 -17.77
C ILE A 373 13.05 -2.77 -16.44
N PHE A 374 11.87 -2.22 -16.21
CA PHE A 374 11.49 -1.59 -14.94
C PHE A 374 11.63 -2.56 -13.77
N GLN A 375 11.08 -3.78 -13.90
CA GLN A 375 11.17 -4.78 -12.83
C GLN A 375 12.63 -5.17 -12.55
N TRP A 376 13.40 -5.50 -13.58
CA TRP A 376 14.82 -5.77 -13.40
C TRP A 376 15.54 -4.61 -12.69
N SER A 377 15.25 -3.39 -13.11
CA SER A 377 15.96 -2.21 -12.61
C SER A 377 15.64 -1.90 -11.15
N ILE A 378 14.38 -2.08 -10.70
CA ILE A 378 14.02 -1.87 -9.29
C ILE A 378 14.69 -2.89 -8.38
N PHE A 379 14.77 -4.17 -8.78
CA PHE A 379 15.47 -5.20 -8.01
C PHE A 379 16.97 -4.91 -7.91
N ASN A 380 17.62 -4.54 -9.01
CA ASN A 380 19.05 -4.25 -9.00
C ASN A 380 19.38 -2.94 -8.28
N LYS A 381 18.55 -1.91 -8.43
CA LYS A 381 18.73 -0.60 -7.78
C LYS A 381 18.53 -0.68 -6.27
N SER A 382 17.67 -1.56 -5.81
CA SER A 382 17.43 -1.80 -4.38
C SER A 382 18.51 -2.69 -3.72
N GLY A 383 19.49 -3.19 -4.50
CA GLY A 383 20.55 -4.07 -4.01
C GLY A 383 20.19 -5.56 -3.98
N HIS A 384 19.01 -5.94 -4.51
CA HIS A 384 18.48 -7.30 -4.49
C HIS A 384 18.33 -7.90 -5.90
N GLY A 385 19.24 -7.58 -6.80
CA GLY A 385 19.23 -8.07 -8.19
C GLY A 385 19.28 -9.58 -8.31
N ASP A 386 19.88 -10.26 -7.36
CA ASP A 386 19.96 -11.72 -7.26
C ASP A 386 18.58 -12.38 -7.13
N LEU A 387 17.58 -11.68 -6.60
CA LEU A 387 16.20 -12.17 -6.48
C LEU A 387 15.45 -12.16 -7.82
N PHE A 388 15.85 -11.30 -8.76
CA PHE A 388 15.23 -11.26 -10.07
C PHE A 388 15.87 -12.31 -10.98
N ILE A 389 15.16 -13.39 -11.27
CA ILE A 389 15.61 -14.55 -12.07
C ILE A 389 17.04 -15.02 -11.73
N GLY A 390 17.38 -15.07 -10.42
CA GLY A 390 18.69 -15.53 -9.94
C GLY A 390 19.85 -14.63 -10.34
N GLY A 391 19.65 -13.32 -10.44
CA GLY A 391 20.65 -12.33 -10.85
C GLY A 391 20.77 -12.15 -12.36
N GLY A 392 19.90 -12.81 -13.15
CA GLY A 392 19.90 -12.69 -14.60
C GLY A 392 19.40 -11.32 -15.08
N LYS A 393 19.79 -10.96 -16.31
CA LYS A 393 19.37 -9.72 -16.95
C LYS A 393 18.55 -10.02 -18.20
N THR A 394 17.28 -9.62 -18.20
CA THR A 394 16.39 -9.76 -19.37
C THR A 394 15.40 -8.60 -19.46
N ALA A 395 14.98 -8.28 -20.68
CA ALA A 395 13.86 -7.38 -20.99
C ALA A 395 12.60 -8.17 -21.41
N SER A 396 12.63 -9.50 -21.37
CA SER A 396 11.56 -10.39 -21.83
C SER A 396 10.70 -10.88 -20.67
N CYS A 397 9.42 -10.49 -20.66
CA CYS A 397 8.45 -10.99 -19.71
C CYS A 397 8.27 -12.51 -19.79
N SER A 398 8.34 -13.09 -21.00
CA SER A 398 8.25 -14.54 -21.21
C SER A 398 9.41 -15.29 -20.57
N GLU A 399 10.65 -14.78 -20.66
CA GLU A 399 11.80 -15.41 -20.01
C GLU A 399 11.66 -15.38 -18.49
N VAL A 400 11.21 -14.27 -17.93
CA VAL A 400 10.91 -14.20 -16.49
C VAL A 400 9.88 -15.25 -16.11
N THR A 401 8.78 -15.33 -16.82
CA THR A 401 7.70 -16.30 -16.55
C THR A 401 8.24 -17.74 -16.59
N GLN A 402 8.93 -18.12 -17.66
CA GLN A 402 9.49 -19.45 -17.85
C GLN A 402 10.50 -19.81 -16.74
N TRP A 403 11.33 -18.83 -16.32
CA TRP A 403 12.32 -19.06 -15.27
C TRP A 403 11.68 -19.47 -13.93
N TYR A 404 10.58 -18.80 -13.54
CA TYR A 404 9.84 -19.13 -12.30
C TYR A 404 9.00 -20.40 -12.46
N GLN A 405 8.40 -20.64 -13.62
CA GLN A 405 7.66 -21.88 -13.90
C GLN A 405 8.57 -23.11 -13.81
N ALA A 406 9.75 -23.05 -14.41
CA ALA A 406 10.74 -24.14 -14.39
C ALA A 406 11.20 -24.52 -12.96
N ARG A 407 10.97 -23.63 -12.00
CA ARG A 407 11.34 -23.81 -10.57
C ARG A 407 10.17 -24.10 -9.65
N GLY A 408 8.97 -24.30 -10.22
CA GLY A 408 7.75 -24.53 -9.44
C GLY A 408 7.29 -23.28 -8.64
N LYS A 409 7.80 -22.08 -8.99
CA LYS A 409 7.52 -20.82 -8.30
C LYS A 409 6.56 -19.95 -9.10
N PHE A 410 5.49 -20.56 -9.57
CA PHE A 410 4.47 -19.89 -10.37
C PHE A 410 3.08 -20.37 -9.96
N GLY A 411 2.10 -19.48 -9.93
CA GLY A 411 0.71 -19.82 -9.61
C GLY A 411 -0.26 -18.71 -9.94
N THR A 412 -1.51 -18.87 -9.54
CA THR A 412 -2.62 -17.96 -9.86
C THR A 412 -3.09 -17.11 -8.68
N THR A 413 -2.48 -17.27 -7.50
CA THR A 413 -2.84 -16.50 -6.30
C THR A 413 -1.89 -15.31 -6.15
N PRO A 414 -2.39 -14.07 -6.06
CA PRO A 414 -1.53 -12.91 -5.84
C PRO A 414 -0.87 -12.97 -4.47
N LYS A 415 0.40 -12.56 -4.42
CA LYS A 415 1.16 -12.39 -3.17
C LYS A 415 1.94 -11.08 -3.25
N VAL A 416 2.04 -10.37 -2.13
CA VAL A 416 2.86 -9.15 -2.06
C VAL A 416 4.31 -9.51 -2.42
N GLY A 417 4.92 -8.71 -3.27
CA GLY A 417 6.26 -8.95 -3.78
C GLY A 417 6.33 -9.93 -4.96
N ALA A 418 5.26 -10.63 -5.32
CA ALA A 418 5.25 -11.45 -6.53
C ALA A 418 5.27 -10.59 -7.80
N LEU A 419 5.82 -11.11 -8.89
CA LEU A 419 5.68 -10.48 -10.19
C LEU A 419 4.42 -11.01 -10.88
N VAL A 420 3.44 -10.16 -11.10
CA VAL A 420 2.28 -10.48 -11.93
C VAL A 420 2.65 -10.39 -13.40
N VAL A 421 2.25 -11.39 -14.19
CA VAL A 421 2.53 -11.45 -15.63
C VAL A 421 1.23 -11.62 -16.43
N TYR A 422 1.21 -11.03 -17.61
CA TYR A 422 0.00 -10.85 -18.40
C TYR A 422 0.16 -11.38 -19.82
N GLY A 423 -0.99 -11.75 -20.41
CA GLY A 423 -1.11 -12.23 -21.78
C GLY A 423 -0.63 -13.67 -21.97
N PRO A 424 -0.70 -14.21 -23.20
CA PRO A 424 -0.32 -15.58 -23.48
C PRO A 424 1.09 -15.92 -23.03
N GLY A 425 1.22 -16.97 -22.20
CA GLY A 425 2.52 -17.37 -21.64
C GLY A 425 3.17 -16.33 -20.70
N GLY A 426 2.41 -15.32 -20.23
CA GLY A 426 2.95 -14.24 -19.40
C GLY A 426 3.89 -13.30 -20.14
N GLY A 427 3.81 -13.24 -21.47
CA GLY A 427 4.80 -12.55 -22.32
C GLY A 427 4.46 -11.09 -22.65
N SER A 428 3.23 -10.63 -22.38
CA SER A 428 2.79 -9.32 -22.86
C SER A 428 3.16 -8.17 -21.95
N HIS A 429 3.15 -8.40 -20.63
CA HIS A 429 3.41 -7.34 -19.64
C HIS A 429 3.76 -7.94 -18.28
N ILE A 430 4.33 -7.13 -17.37
CA ILE A 430 4.75 -7.55 -16.03
C ILE A 430 4.68 -6.39 -15.04
N GLY A 431 4.28 -6.70 -13.80
CA GLY A 431 4.22 -5.76 -12.68
C GLY A 431 4.68 -6.40 -11.37
N LEU A 432 5.03 -5.59 -10.37
CA LEU A 432 5.33 -6.03 -9.01
C LEU A 432 4.07 -5.83 -8.15
N VAL A 433 3.60 -6.88 -7.51
CA VAL A 433 2.44 -6.82 -6.60
C VAL A 433 2.82 -6.05 -5.34
N GLU A 434 2.18 -4.91 -5.14
CA GLU A 434 2.40 -4.03 -3.98
C GLU A 434 1.50 -4.38 -2.80
N SER A 435 0.27 -4.76 -3.09
CA SER A 435 -0.69 -5.17 -2.05
C SER A 435 -1.70 -6.16 -2.61
N VAL A 436 -2.32 -6.93 -1.73
CA VAL A 436 -3.32 -7.94 -2.06
C VAL A 436 -4.57 -7.66 -1.23
N SER A 437 -5.74 -7.65 -1.87
CA SER A 437 -7.03 -7.37 -1.22
C SER A 437 -7.91 -8.61 -1.04
N GLY A 438 -7.49 -9.75 -1.59
CA GLY A 438 -8.20 -11.04 -1.56
C GLY A 438 -7.39 -12.12 -2.27
N SER A 439 -7.97 -13.28 -2.47
CA SER A 439 -7.32 -14.43 -3.13
C SER A 439 -7.66 -14.59 -4.61
N GLY A 440 -8.55 -13.76 -5.14
CA GLY A 440 -8.88 -13.75 -6.56
C GLY A 440 -7.71 -13.30 -7.42
N ILE A 441 -7.61 -13.82 -8.63
CA ILE A 441 -6.51 -13.53 -9.55
C ILE A 441 -6.36 -12.03 -9.87
N ASN A 442 -7.37 -11.22 -9.60
CA ASN A 442 -7.38 -9.77 -9.80
C ASN A 442 -7.38 -8.96 -8.48
N ASP A 443 -7.24 -9.61 -7.32
CA ASP A 443 -7.34 -8.95 -6.01
C ASP A 443 -5.99 -8.38 -5.55
N TYR A 444 -5.35 -7.60 -6.39
CA TYR A 444 -4.06 -7.00 -6.10
C TYR A 444 -3.94 -5.58 -6.65
N VAL A 445 -2.99 -4.85 -6.11
CA VAL A 445 -2.43 -3.64 -6.70
C VAL A 445 -1.00 -3.93 -7.11
N SER A 446 -0.62 -3.58 -8.33
CA SER A 446 0.74 -3.72 -8.83
C SER A 446 1.39 -2.38 -9.14
N ILE A 447 2.72 -2.33 -9.07
CA ILE A 447 3.53 -1.23 -9.60
C ILE A 447 4.15 -1.71 -10.91
N GLU A 448 3.83 -1.01 -11.98
CA GLU A 448 4.16 -1.42 -13.34
C GLU A 448 4.89 -0.29 -14.08
N GLY A 449 5.93 -0.63 -14.79
CA GLY A 449 6.53 0.25 -15.80
C GLY A 449 5.84 0.11 -17.15
N ASN A 450 5.86 1.15 -17.97
CA ASN A 450 5.28 1.16 -19.32
C ASN A 450 3.79 0.74 -19.37
N THR A 451 3.00 1.20 -18.40
CA THR A 451 1.62 0.72 -18.19
C THR A 451 0.59 1.26 -19.17
N SER A 452 0.89 2.30 -19.93
CA SER A 452 -0.04 2.94 -20.86
C SER A 452 0.09 2.45 -22.30
N GLY A 453 0.65 1.26 -22.51
CA GLY A 453 0.80 0.66 -23.83
C GLY A 453 2.16 0.95 -24.46
N ALA A 454 2.22 1.46 -25.68
CA ALA A 454 3.41 1.62 -26.50
C ALA A 454 4.66 2.16 -25.77
N THR A 455 5.83 2.09 -26.41
CA THR A 455 7.07 2.76 -25.95
C THR A 455 6.77 4.19 -25.53
N GLY A 456 7.11 4.56 -24.31
CA GLY A 456 6.81 5.89 -23.78
C GLY A 456 5.70 5.95 -22.75
N GLY A 457 5.21 4.79 -22.28
CA GLY A 457 4.28 4.70 -21.16
C GLY A 457 4.88 5.19 -19.84
N LEU A 458 4.15 4.98 -18.78
CA LEU A 458 4.42 5.56 -17.46
C LEU A 458 4.58 4.43 -16.43
N ALA A 459 5.36 4.63 -15.38
CA ALA A 459 5.35 3.77 -14.20
C ALA A 459 4.23 4.21 -13.27
N ALA A 460 3.32 3.30 -12.91
CA ALA A 460 2.16 3.60 -12.09
C ALA A 460 1.70 2.41 -11.26
N ARG A 461 0.98 2.71 -10.17
CA ARG A 461 0.14 1.71 -9.50
C ARG A 461 -1.04 1.36 -10.37
N LYS A 462 -1.33 0.06 -10.47
CA LYS A 462 -2.46 -0.46 -11.22
C LYS A 462 -3.30 -1.38 -10.34
N GLN A 463 -4.60 -1.11 -10.36
CA GLN A 463 -5.62 -1.99 -9.79
C GLN A 463 -6.65 -2.22 -10.87
N TYR A 464 -6.64 -3.39 -11.46
CA TYR A 464 -7.51 -3.69 -12.60
C TYR A 464 -8.86 -4.23 -12.16
N GLY A 465 -8.97 -4.78 -10.95
CA GLY A 465 -10.16 -5.46 -10.47
C GLY A 465 -10.57 -6.59 -11.42
N ASN A 466 -11.85 -6.96 -11.44
CA ASN A 466 -12.37 -8.03 -12.28
C ASN A 466 -12.40 -7.71 -13.79
N ARG A 467 -11.79 -6.61 -14.23
CA ARG A 467 -11.83 -6.18 -15.65
C ARG A 467 -10.65 -6.68 -16.48
N ARG A 468 -9.62 -7.26 -15.86
CA ARG A 468 -8.47 -7.76 -16.59
C ARG A 468 -8.54 -9.28 -16.72
N SER A 469 -8.90 -9.72 -17.91
CA SER A 469 -9.02 -11.15 -18.25
C SER A 469 -7.71 -11.78 -18.73
N ASP A 470 -6.62 -10.98 -18.85
CA ASP A 470 -5.34 -11.42 -19.40
C ASP A 470 -4.25 -11.67 -18.36
N VAL A 471 -4.59 -11.70 -17.06
CA VAL A 471 -3.65 -12.12 -16.03
C VAL A 471 -3.31 -13.59 -16.25
N TYR A 472 -2.05 -13.85 -16.58
CA TYR A 472 -1.57 -15.22 -16.80
C TYR A 472 -1.21 -15.89 -15.48
N GLY A 473 -0.66 -15.15 -14.51
CA GLY A 473 -0.33 -15.62 -13.17
C GLY A 473 0.74 -14.79 -12.48
N PHE A 474 1.33 -15.38 -11.43
CA PHE A 474 2.28 -14.72 -10.54
C PHE A 474 3.54 -15.54 -10.40
N CYS A 475 4.69 -14.88 -10.56
CA CYS A 475 6.00 -15.43 -10.27
C CYS A 475 6.32 -15.16 -8.79
N TYR A 476 6.51 -16.20 -8.00
CA TYR A 476 6.78 -16.06 -6.56
C TYR A 476 8.27 -15.95 -6.30
N ILE A 477 8.65 -14.86 -5.65
CA ILE A 477 10.04 -14.55 -5.31
C ILE A 477 10.29 -15.00 -3.87
N ASP A 478 11.37 -15.74 -3.65
CA ASP A 478 11.83 -16.06 -2.30
C ASP A 478 12.65 -14.88 -1.79
N TYR A 479 11.98 -13.93 -1.18
CA TYR A 479 12.68 -12.91 -0.43
C TYR A 479 13.37 -13.57 0.76
N PRO A 480 14.68 -13.38 0.96
CA PRO A 480 15.37 -13.92 2.11
C PRO A 480 14.69 -13.36 3.36
N VAL A 481 14.02 -14.23 4.09
CA VAL A 481 13.60 -13.92 5.45
C VAL A 481 14.89 -13.98 6.24
N THR A 482 15.45 -12.84 6.58
CA THR A 482 16.53 -12.81 7.56
C THR A 482 15.86 -13.14 8.88
N THR A 483 15.67 -14.42 9.16
CA THR A 483 15.29 -14.92 10.47
C THR A 483 16.54 -14.84 11.37
N ILE A 484 16.89 -13.63 11.74
CA ILE A 484 17.12 -13.44 13.15
C ILE A 484 15.68 -13.34 13.66
N SER A 485 15.25 -14.32 14.46
CA SER A 485 13.98 -14.25 15.16
C SER A 485 14.09 -13.16 16.23
N VAL A 486 14.11 -11.92 15.77
CA VAL A 486 13.85 -10.76 16.59
C VAL A 486 12.36 -10.49 16.35
N GLY A 487 11.53 -11.23 17.04
CA GLY A 487 10.11 -10.94 17.08
C GLY A 487 9.96 -9.49 17.53
N SER A 488 9.36 -8.66 16.66
CA SER A 488 8.87 -7.33 17.06
C SER A 488 7.92 -7.54 18.24
N GLY A 489 8.35 -7.11 19.44
CA GLY A 489 7.62 -7.37 20.68
C GLY A 489 8.01 -8.67 21.40
N ALA A 490 9.15 -9.30 21.07
CA ALA A 490 9.71 -10.31 21.94
C ALA A 490 10.05 -9.62 23.28
N THR A 491 9.19 -9.82 24.25
CA THR A 491 9.60 -9.71 25.65
C THR A 491 10.81 -10.61 25.73
N ILE A 492 12.01 -10.05 26.00
CA ILE A 492 13.20 -10.86 26.28
C ILE A 492 12.81 -11.70 27.50
N SER A 493 12.27 -12.88 27.27
CA SER A 493 11.82 -13.80 28.30
C SER A 493 12.99 -14.69 28.66
N GLY A 494 13.73 -14.25 29.64
CA GLY A 494 14.79 -15.04 30.25
C GLY A 494 14.74 -14.87 31.76
N THR A 495 15.35 -15.80 32.48
CA THR A 495 15.55 -15.66 33.90
C THR A 495 16.47 -14.48 34.13
N SER A 496 15.99 -13.45 34.87
CA SER A 496 16.83 -12.34 35.26
C SER A 496 18.04 -12.87 36.03
N LYS A 497 19.23 -12.60 35.51
CA LYS A 497 20.48 -12.94 36.20
C LYS A 497 20.98 -11.69 36.91
N PRO A 498 21.15 -11.72 38.27
CA PRO A 498 21.69 -10.58 38.99
C PRO A 498 23.14 -10.36 38.58
N VAL A 499 23.54 -9.09 38.52
CA VAL A 499 24.96 -8.75 38.40
C VAL A 499 25.63 -9.20 39.72
N PRO A 500 26.70 -10.05 39.66
CA PRO A 500 27.35 -10.55 40.85
C PRO A 500 27.85 -9.41 41.74
N ALA A 501 27.70 -9.56 43.05
CA ALA A 501 28.21 -8.61 44.00
C ALA A 501 29.74 -8.47 43.82
N GLY A 502 30.24 -7.25 43.74
CA GLY A 502 31.66 -6.96 43.46
C GLY A 502 31.95 -6.54 42.03
N LEU A 503 30.98 -6.79 41.06
CA LEU A 503 31.03 -6.22 39.74
C LEU A 503 30.12 -4.98 39.60
N GLN A 504 29.36 -4.66 40.64
CA GLN A 504 28.56 -3.45 40.70
C GLN A 504 29.47 -2.28 41.12
N GLN A 505 29.67 -1.34 40.21
CA GLN A 505 30.34 -0.09 40.54
C GLN A 505 29.33 0.98 40.94
N SER A 506 29.60 1.65 42.05
CA SER A 506 28.88 2.85 42.47
C SER A 506 29.70 4.07 42.07
N GLY A 507 29.29 4.74 41.02
CA GLY A 507 29.92 5.98 40.57
C GLY A 507 29.90 6.09 39.06
N ILE A 508 29.61 7.26 38.56
CA ILE A 508 29.63 7.54 37.12
C ILE A 508 31.04 8.07 36.83
N CYS A 509 31.87 7.25 36.19
CA CYS A 509 33.02 7.76 35.49
C CYS A 509 32.65 7.90 34.00
N PRO A 510 32.64 9.08 33.42
CA PRO A 510 32.27 9.29 32.03
C PRO A 510 33.23 8.61 31.04
N TRP A 511 34.28 8.00 31.52
CA TRP A 511 35.29 7.31 30.73
C TRP A 511 35.29 5.78 30.96
N ASP A 512 34.35 5.25 31.70
CA ASP A 512 34.30 3.84 32.10
C ASP A 512 33.48 2.97 31.13
N TYR A 513 33.59 3.19 29.86
CA TYR A 513 33.04 2.24 28.90
C TYR A 513 34.17 1.69 27.99
N THR A 514 34.09 0.39 27.75
CA THR A 514 35.00 -0.29 26.85
C THR A 514 34.38 -0.33 25.45
N ILE A 515 35.16 0.02 24.46
CA ILE A 515 34.75 -0.07 23.04
C ILE A 515 35.71 -0.97 22.31
N TYR A 516 35.19 -1.75 21.34
CA TYR A 516 35.97 -2.58 20.46
C TYR A 516 35.82 -2.09 19.01
N PRO A 517 36.77 -1.26 18.52
CA PRO A 517 36.66 -0.66 17.22
C PRO A 517 36.92 -1.65 16.09
N TYR A 518 36.22 -1.48 14.97
CA TYR A 518 36.35 -2.31 13.77
C TYR A 518 36.16 -3.82 14.01
N TRP A 519 35.41 -4.20 15.04
CA TRP A 519 35.15 -5.59 15.40
C TRP A 519 34.64 -6.41 14.21
N TYR A 520 33.78 -5.84 13.35
CA TYR A 520 33.16 -6.46 12.18
C TYR A 520 34.16 -6.92 11.11
N SER A 521 35.38 -6.43 11.10
CA SER A 521 36.44 -6.80 10.17
C SER A 521 37.39 -7.87 10.73
N ARG A 522 37.26 -8.24 12.00
CA ARG A 522 38.22 -9.07 12.71
C ARG A 522 37.92 -10.56 12.69
N TRP A 523 36.68 -10.92 12.40
CA TRP A 523 36.25 -12.30 12.48
C TRP A 523 36.38 -13.03 11.15
N ASN A 524 36.94 -14.25 11.21
CA ASN A 524 37.15 -15.13 10.07
C ASN A 524 36.42 -16.47 10.26
N GLY A 525 36.13 -17.18 9.18
CA GLY A 525 35.49 -18.49 9.24
C GLY A 525 33.97 -18.41 9.46
N ASP A 526 33.38 -19.47 10.02
CA ASP A 526 31.93 -19.65 10.19
C ASP A 526 31.49 -19.51 11.66
N SER A 527 32.12 -18.59 12.40
CA SER A 527 31.78 -18.31 13.79
C SER A 527 30.49 -17.51 13.92
N MET A 528 29.82 -17.55 15.10
CA MET A 528 28.66 -16.69 15.34
C MET A 528 29.01 -15.20 15.31
N GLN A 529 30.20 -14.84 15.80
CA GLN A 529 30.72 -13.47 15.70
C GLN A 529 30.77 -13.01 14.24
N ARG A 530 31.27 -13.87 13.34
CA ARG A 530 31.32 -13.59 11.91
C ARG A 530 29.92 -13.41 11.32
N ARG A 531 28.96 -14.23 11.70
CA ARG A 531 27.57 -14.12 11.24
C ARG A 531 26.93 -12.80 11.70
N VAL A 532 27.15 -12.40 12.95
CA VAL A 532 26.68 -11.08 13.44
C VAL A 532 27.39 -9.95 12.69
N ALA A 533 28.68 -10.07 12.43
CA ALA A 533 29.43 -9.09 11.67
C ALA A 533 28.94 -8.98 10.20
N ASP A 534 28.60 -10.09 9.55
CA ASP A 534 28.04 -10.10 8.20
C ASP A 534 26.68 -9.43 8.15
N ILE A 535 25.83 -9.64 9.15
CA ILE A 535 24.54 -8.95 9.28
C ILE A 535 24.76 -7.46 9.49
N TRP A 536 25.72 -7.09 10.37
CA TRP A 536 26.02 -5.69 10.61
C TRP A 536 26.55 -5.01 9.32
N ASN A 537 27.43 -5.66 8.58
CA ASN A 537 27.94 -5.16 7.30
C ASN A 537 26.82 -4.95 6.26
N ALA A 538 25.78 -5.80 6.31
CA ALA A 538 24.65 -5.70 5.40
C ALA A 538 23.66 -4.61 5.79
N LYS A 539 23.33 -4.46 7.08
CA LYS A 539 22.25 -3.59 7.55
C LYS A 539 22.52 -2.82 8.84
N GLY A 540 23.68 -2.99 9.45
CA GLY A 540 24.06 -2.29 10.68
C GLY A 540 24.10 -0.78 10.51
N ARG A 541 23.93 -0.08 11.61
CA ARG A 541 24.01 1.39 11.70
C ARG A 541 24.86 1.75 12.91
N ALA A 542 25.51 2.91 12.84
CA ALA A 542 26.09 3.50 14.03
C ALA A 542 25.01 4.30 14.79
N SER A 543 25.02 4.23 16.12
CA SER A 543 24.29 5.16 16.95
C SER A 543 24.92 6.56 16.87
N ASP A 544 24.26 7.57 17.44
CA ASP A 544 24.78 8.95 17.52
C ASP A 544 26.13 9.05 18.26
N HIS A 545 26.49 8.00 19.02
CA HIS A 545 27.74 7.87 19.74
C HIS A 545 28.75 6.88 19.10
N GLY A 546 28.52 6.48 17.83
CA GLY A 546 29.41 5.58 17.10
C GLY A 546 29.33 4.11 17.52
N ILE A 547 28.40 3.71 18.39
CA ILE A 547 28.20 2.32 18.80
C ILE A 547 27.45 1.58 17.69
N ALA A 548 27.90 0.39 17.32
CA ALA A 548 27.26 -0.42 16.29
C ALA A 548 25.89 -0.92 16.75
N THR A 549 24.92 -0.87 15.85
CA THR A 549 23.55 -1.34 16.12
C THR A 549 23.04 -2.18 14.96
N ILE A 550 22.21 -3.18 15.29
CA ILE A 550 21.41 -3.95 14.34
C ILE A 550 19.97 -3.94 14.83
N ASP A 551 19.03 -3.51 14.01
CA ASP A 551 17.59 -3.49 14.32
C ASP A 551 17.25 -2.79 15.66
N GLY A 552 18.00 -1.73 16.01
CA GLY A 552 17.82 -0.98 17.25
C GLY A 552 18.42 -1.63 18.50
N TYR A 553 19.07 -2.79 18.38
CA TYR A 553 19.84 -3.41 19.46
C TYR A 553 21.30 -2.95 19.38
N TYR A 554 21.84 -2.51 20.51
CA TYR A 554 23.26 -2.20 20.60
C TYR A 554 24.09 -3.47 20.54
N LEU A 555 25.15 -3.48 19.75
CA LEU A 555 26.04 -4.60 19.66
C LEU A 555 27.06 -4.53 20.80
N VAL A 556 27.16 -5.65 21.52
CA VAL A 556 27.97 -5.73 22.74
C VAL A 556 28.76 -7.01 22.80
N ALA A 557 29.95 -6.95 23.38
CA ALA A 557 30.62 -8.11 23.93
C ALA A 557 30.31 -8.19 25.42
N VAL A 558 29.99 -9.38 25.90
CA VAL A 558 29.66 -9.65 27.30
C VAL A 558 30.26 -10.95 27.77
N GLY A 559 30.40 -11.13 29.08
CA GLY A 559 30.78 -12.43 29.63
C GLY A 559 29.71 -13.51 29.37
N SER A 560 30.14 -14.74 29.15
CA SER A 560 29.28 -15.90 28.89
C SER A 560 28.22 -16.16 29.96
N TYR A 561 28.37 -15.61 31.12
CA TYR A 561 27.34 -15.61 32.17
C TYR A 561 26.07 -14.87 31.75
N PHE A 562 26.18 -13.79 30.99
CA PHE A 562 25.04 -12.95 30.60
C PHE A 562 24.38 -13.43 29.30
N GLY A 563 25.15 -13.95 28.34
CA GLY A 563 24.63 -14.48 27.08
C GLY A 563 25.76 -14.95 26.18
N SER A 564 25.38 -15.69 25.13
CA SER A 564 26.28 -16.14 24.07
C SER A 564 26.08 -15.30 22.81
N CYS A 565 27.09 -15.29 21.95
CA CYS A 565 27.06 -14.54 20.70
C CYS A 565 25.81 -14.92 19.87
N GLY A 566 25.04 -13.93 19.47
CA GLY A 566 23.74 -14.07 18.81
C GLY A 566 22.53 -13.91 19.73
N ASP A 567 22.72 -13.93 21.04
CA ASP A 567 21.63 -13.77 22.00
C ASP A 567 21.19 -12.30 22.10
N LEU A 568 19.88 -12.13 22.31
CA LEU A 568 19.30 -10.84 22.72
C LEU A 568 19.24 -10.76 24.23
N ILE A 569 19.83 -9.74 24.78
CA ILE A 569 19.85 -9.51 26.23
C ILE A 569 19.39 -8.09 26.57
N SER A 570 18.88 -7.89 27.76
CA SER A 570 18.48 -6.57 28.23
C SER A 570 19.12 -6.27 29.57
N PHE A 571 19.90 -5.21 29.63
CA PHE A 571 20.42 -4.66 30.91
C PHE A 571 19.40 -3.68 31.49
N THR A 572 19.13 -3.82 32.78
CA THR A 572 18.37 -2.80 33.51
C THR A 572 19.36 -1.93 34.24
N LEU A 573 19.49 -0.69 33.81
CA LEU A 573 20.37 0.29 34.42
C LEU A 573 19.73 0.90 35.68
N GLU A 574 20.53 1.62 36.46
CA GLU A 574 20.04 2.44 37.57
C GLU A 574 18.96 3.42 37.08
N GLY A 575 17.86 3.54 37.82
CA GLY A 575 16.71 4.32 37.38
C GLY A 575 15.69 3.55 36.51
N GLY A 576 15.89 2.23 36.28
CA GLY A 576 14.92 1.36 35.57
C GLY A 576 14.98 1.44 34.04
N ILE A 577 15.95 2.14 33.48
CA ILE A 577 16.16 2.22 32.02
C ILE A 577 16.61 0.84 31.54
N LYS A 578 15.92 0.30 30.53
CA LYS A 578 16.30 -0.95 29.89
C LYS A 578 17.11 -0.68 28.63
N LEU A 579 18.27 -1.32 28.53
CA LEU A 579 19.15 -1.27 27.39
C LEU A 579 19.11 -2.61 26.67
N ASN A 580 18.57 -2.64 25.48
CA ASN A 580 18.44 -3.85 24.69
C ASN A 580 19.68 -4.03 23.80
N CYS A 581 20.31 -5.18 23.90
CA CYS A 581 21.56 -5.49 23.23
C CYS A 581 21.48 -6.82 22.46
N LEU A 582 22.24 -6.90 21.38
CA LEU A 582 22.58 -8.13 20.69
C LEU A 582 24.04 -8.48 21.04
N VAL A 583 24.28 -9.67 21.55
CA VAL A 583 25.63 -10.13 21.86
C VAL A 583 26.37 -10.41 20.55
N ALA A 584 27.34 -9.58 20.24
CA ALA A 584 28.17 -9.68 19.04
C ALA A 584 29.46 -10.44 19.29
N ASP A 585 29.92 -10.45 20.55
CA ASP A 585 31.08 -11.22 20.98
C ASP A 585 30.88 -11.71 22.42
N GLU A 586 31.55 -12.80 22.76
CA GLU A 586 31.44 -13.47 24.05
C GLU A 586 32.81 -13.56 24.73
N LYS A 587 32.91 -13.02 25.95
CA LYS A 587 34.10 -13.13 26.77
C LYS A 587 34.01 -14.33 27.68
N ASN A 588 35.14 -15.02 27.85
CA ASN A 588 35.23 -16.17 28.71
C ASN A 588 36.59 -16.21 29.43
N ALA A 589 36.75 -17.16 30.38
CA ALA A 589 37.95 -17.27 31.19
C ALA A 589 39.23 -17.64 30.40
N GLY A 590 39.09 -18.01 29.13
CA GLY A 590 40.23 -18.34 28.22
C GLY A 590 40.76 -17.13 27.46
N ASP A 591 40.07 -16.01 27.50
CA ASP A 591 40.50 -14.78 26.82
C ASP A 591 41.51 -14.03 27.68
N SER A 592 42.51 -13.41 27.04
CA SER A 592 43.38 -12.45 27.76
C SER A 592 42.54 -11.32 28.32
N SER A 593 42.58 -11.08 29.61
CA SER A 593 41.75 -10.11 30.32
C SER A 593 40.26 -10.42 30.36
N GLY A 594 39.79 -11.60 29.90
CA GLY A 594 38.39 -12.00 29.91
C GLY A 594 38.01 -12.83 31.12
N SER A 595 36.72 -12.84 31.43
CA SER A 595 36.10 -13.76 32.39
C SER A 595 34.69 -14.08 31.95
N VAL A 596 34.06 -15.06 32.61
CA VAL A 596 32.62 -15.36 32.38
C VAL A 596 31.70 -14.17 32.74
N TYR A 597 32.21 -13.15 33.37
CA TYR A 597 31.42 -11.97 33.77
C TYR A 597 31.74 -10.70 32.95
N GLY A 598 32.74 -10.71 32.07
CA GLY A 598 33.09 -9.56 31.27
C GLY A 598 34.60 -9.44 31.04
N HIS A 599 35.08 -8.24 30.83
CA HIS A 599 36.45 -7.92 30.48
C HIS A 599 37.12 -7.09 31.58
N TRP A 600 38.36 -7.44 31.98
CA TRP A 600 39.18 -6.68 32.92
C TRP A 600 39.85 -5.51 32.20
N GLN A 601 39.77 -4.34 32.76
CA GLN A 601 40.32 -3.12 32.20
C GLN A 601 41.31 -2.48 33.19
N ASP A 602 42.51 -2.16 32.69
CA ASP A 602 43.57 -1.58 33.48
C ASP A 602 43.66 -0.03 33.38
N TYR A 603 42.99 0.55 32.39
CA TYR A 603 43.02 1.98 32.09
C TYR A 603 41.69 2.43 31.44
N PRO A 604 41.14 3.61 31.79
CA PRO A 604 41.67 4.61 32.76
C PRO A 604 41.46 4.26 34.24
N ALA A 605 40.57 3.31 34.54
CA ALA A 605 40.35 2.83 35.89
C ALA A 605 40.36 1.30 35.90
N SER A 606 41.15 0.68 36.78
CA SER A 606 41.20 -0.77 36.93
C SER A 606 39.87 -1.32 37.44
N GLY A 607 39.30 -2.30 36.70
CA GLY A 607 38.06 -2.93 37.08
C GLY A 607 37.47 -3.82 36.01
N TRP A 608 36.34 -4.47 36.30
CA TRP A 608 35.61 -5.29 35.36
C TRP A 608 34.54 -4.48 34.61
N SER A 609 34.57 -4.51 33.27
CA SER A 609 33.50 -4.05 32.42
C SER A 609 32.59 -5.22 32.08
N ILE A 610 31.32 -5.12 32.40
CA ILE A 610 30.31 -6.14 32.07
C ILE A 610 29.97 -6.05 30.60
N ILE A 611 29.93 -4.84 30.05
CA ILE A 611 29.55 -4.55 28.67
C ILE A 611 30.75 -3.91 27.97
N GLU A 612 31.18 -4.47 26.85
CA GLU A 612 32.06 -3.82 25.91
C GLU A 612 31.25 -3.47 24.67
N TRP A 613 31.31 -2.21 24.27
CA TRP A 613 30.56 -1.72 23.12
C TRP A 613 31.28 -2.02 21.81
N GLU A 614 30.58 -2.60 20.87
CA GLU A 614 31.09 -2.73 19.51
C GLU A 614 30.94 -1.40 18.76
N SER A 615 32.00 -0.91 18.18
CA SER A 615 32.00 0.42 17.55
C SER A 615 32.45 0.38 16.09
N MET A 616 32.10 1.43 15.36
CA MET A 616 32.49 1.60 13.95
C MET A 616 34.00 1.87 13.76
N GLY A 617 34.70 2.16 14.84
CA GLY A 617 36.07 2.65 14.77
C GLY A 617 36.10 4.17 14.63
N GLY A 618 37.05 4.74 15.25
CA GLY A 618 37.21 6.19 15.36
C GLY A 618 37.13 6.57 16.83
N SER A 619 38.21 6.98 17.32
CA SER A 619 38.27 7.76 18.55
C SER A 619 37.43 9.01 18.38
N ASP A 620 36.71 9.33 19.33
CA ASP A 620 36.58 10.63 19.98
C ASP A 620 35.18 10.91 20.38
#